data_7958440ce927c545da716e4182f4e0c2
#
_entry.id   7958440ce927c545da716e4182f4e0c2
#
_cell.length_a   1.000
_cell.length_b   1.000
_cell.length_c   1.000
_cell.angle_alpha   90.00
_cell.angle_beta   90.00
_cell.angle_gamma   90.00
#
_symmetry.space_group_name_H-M   'P 1'
#
loop_
_entity.id
_entity.type
_entity.pdbx_description
1 polymer ?
#
loop_
_entity_poly.entity_id
_entity_poly.type
_entity_poly.pdbx_seq_one_letter_code
_entity_poly.pdbx_strand_id
1 'polypeptide(L)'
;MRKRAFSHLFAVMGVSFTLLFTACVEDKNLELPPLADQSFSEEFDTTSAAISRGWKIINVSDPKGSGLWQQGGDVVPWFSPWSSNGTYAGFIGASYTSTSAAAGDISNWVVSPPYMIQNGDKLTFYTRGLQYDDGSGTGEMTDYGNRLQVRINKSNTGTNVGFGAIPGDFTSLLLDINPTYLYSSKLNPVANAYPTGWTKFEVTVYGIEKPVEGRIGFRYFVQGGGSNGLGSGVGIDNVVYKSVGH
;
A
#
# COMPACT_ATOMS: atom_id res chain seq x y z
N MET A 1 99.68 -25.41 25.85
CA MET A 1 100.14 -24.01 25.93
C MET A 1 99.27 -23.11 25.13
N ARG A 2 98.80 -22.01 25.79
CA ARG A 2 98.30 -20.74 25.20
C ARG A 2 96.96 -20.82 24.44
N LYS A 3 96.12 -19.85 24.51
CA LYS A 3 95.87 -18.69 25.42
C LYS A 3 94.36 -18.34 25.18
N ARG A 4 93.70 -17.92 26.25
CA ARG A 4 92.37 -17.35 26.23
C ARG A 4 92.32 -16.02 25.51
N ALA A 5 91.29 -15.73 24.72
CA ALA A 5 90.85 -14.41 24.37
C ALA A 5 89.38 -14.28 24.61
N PHE A 6 89.00 -13.43 25.55
CA PHE A 6 87.60 -13.00 25.88
C PHE A 6 87.23 -11.98 24.79
N SER A 7 86.05 -12.17 24.26
CA SER A 7 85.39 -11.14 23.42
C SER A 7 84.05 -10.81 24.06
N HIS A 8 83.89 -9.59 24.47
CA HIS A 8 82.66 -9.06 25.09
C HIS A 8 81.69 -8.76 24.00
N LEU A 9 80.51 -9.41 24.03
CA LEU A 9 79.35 -9.14 23.19
C LEU A 9 78.46 -8.12 23.92
N PHE A 10 78.41 -6.89 23.45
CA PHE A 10 77.46 -5.88 23.89
C PHE A 10 76.09 -6.22 23.29
N ALA A 11 75.10 -6.58 24.14
CA ALA A 11 73.72 -6.69 23.75
C ALA A 11 73.08 -5.29 23.80
N VAL A 12 72.79 -4.75 22.65
CA VAL A 12 71.96 -3.53 22.51
C VAL A 12 70.51 -3.94 22.55
N MET A 13 69.86 -3.64 23.64
CA MET A 13 68.42 -3.90 23.83
C MET A 13 67.63 -2.74 23.24
N GLY A 14 67.17 -2.92 22.00
CA GLY A 14 66.29 -1.96 21.31
C GLY A 14 64.87 -2.05 21.88
N VAL A 15 64.45 -1.07 22.65
CA VAL A 15 63.05 -0.90 23.08
C VAL A 15 62.28 -0.30 21.93
N SER A 16 61.54 -1.13 21.19
CA SER A 16 60.52 -0.68 20.21
C SER A 16 59.31 -0.16 20.95
N PHE A 17 59.17 1.16 21.00
CA PHE A 17 57.98 1.84 21.53
C PHE A 17 56.92 1.87 20.41
N THR A 18 56.00 0.86 20.40
CA THR A 18 54.83 0.84 19.53
C THR A 18 53.80 1.84 20.03
N LEU A 19 53.70 2.99 19.37
CA LEU A 19 52.61 3.96 19.53
C LEU A 19 51.32 3.34 19.00
N LEU A 20 50.48 2.85 19.89
CA LEU A 20 49.12 2.50 19.59
C LEU A 20 48.32 3.81 19.42
N PHE A 21 48.12 4.23 18.18
CA PHE A 21 47.12 5.25 17.84
C PHE A 21 45.75 4.62 18.01
N THR A 22 45.12 4.78 19.16
CA THR A 22 43.69 4.61 19.30
C THR A 22 43.06 5.79 18.59
N ALA A 23 42.72 5.61 17.31
CA ALA A 23 41.78 6.48 16.62
C ALA A 23 40.42 6.26 17.27
N CYS A 24 40.05 7.11 18.21
CA CYS A 24 38.63 7.28 18.56
C CYS A 24 37.95 7.83 17.30
N VAL A 25 37.34 6.97 16.53
CA VAL A 25 36.34 7.39 15.56
C VAL A 25 35.19 7.91 16.40
N GLU A 26 35.03 9.21 16.50
CA GLU A 26 33.83 9.80 17.05
C GLU A 26 32.70 9.45 16.06
N ASP A 27 31.85 8.50 16.43
CA ASP A 27 30.66 8.12 15.69
C ASP A 27 29.60 9.24 15.59
N LYS A 28 29.93 10.45 15.99
CA LYS A 28 29.03 11.61 16.03
C LYS A 28 28.67 12.23 14.69
N ASN A 29 29.25 11.77 13.58
CA ASN A 29 29.04 12.36 12.25
C ASN A 29 28.48 11.36 11.21
N LEU A 30 27.94 10.22 11.63
CA LEU A 30 27.18 9.35 10.74
C LEU A 30 25.67 9.72 10.82
N GLU A 31 25.35 10.99 10.71
CA GLU A 31 24.00 11.35 10.30
C GLU A 31 23.84 10.84 8.87
N LEU A 32 22.98 9.83 8.71
CA LEU A 32 22.58 9.37 7.38
C LEU A 32 22.03 10.60 6.63
N PRO A 33 22.39 10.78 5.36
CA PRO A 33 21.83 11.87 4.58
C PRO A 33 20.31 11.80 4.64
N PRO A 34 19.61 12.94 4.70
CA PRO A 34 18.16 12.96 4.70
C PRO A 34 17.62 12.14 3.52
N LEU A 35 16.57 11.38 3.76
CA LEU A 35 15.88 10.65 2.67
C LEU A 35 15.34 11.68 1.68
N ALA A 36 15.49 11.40 0.39
CA ALA A 36 14.85 12.20 -0.64
C ALA A 36 13.34 12.15 -0.46
N ASP A 37 12.65 13.25 -0.79
CA ASP A 37 11.19 13.32 -0.77
C ASP A 37 10.60 12.21 -1.67
N GLN A 38 9.73 11.38 -1.10
CA GLN A 38 9.04 10.28 -1.77
C GLN A 38 7.58 10.62 -2.08
N SER A 39 7.19 11.89 -1.89
CA SER A 39 5.80 12.32 -2.12
C SER A 39 5.39 12.16 -3.59
N PHE A 40 4.17 11.71 -3.81
CA PHE A 40 3.58 11.60 -5.15
C PHE A 40 2.06 11.81 -5.10
N SER A 41 1.47 12.04 -6.27
CA SER A 41 0.02 11.94 -6.49
C SER A 41 -0.28 11.01 -7.66
N GLU A 42 -1.38 10.27 -7.56
CA GLU A 42 -1.92 9.41 -8.61
C GLU A 42 -3.42 9.67 -8.75
N GLU A 43 -3.81 10.28 -9.85
CA GLU A 43 -5.19 10.67 -10.15
C GLU A 43 -5.97 9.55 -10.87
N PHE A 44 -5.28 8.51 -11.33
CA PHE A 44 -5.89 7.44 -12.14
C PHE A 44 -6.66 7.96 -13.37
N ASP A 45 -6.28 9.12 -13.91
CA ASP A 45 -6.88 9.67 -15.13
C ASP A 45 -6.83 8.71 -16.30
N THR A 46 -5.78 7.88 -16.37
CA THR A 46 -5.71 6.71 -17.23
C THR A 46 -5.02 5.55 -16.54
N THR A 47 -5.67 4.39 -16.49
CA THR A 47 -5.12 3.18 -15.87
C THR A 47 -3.81 2.75 -16.54
N SER A 48 -3.70 2.88 -17.88
CA SER A 48 -2.48 2.55 -18.63
C SER A 48 -1.30 3.43 -18.23
N ALA A 49 -1.51 4.71 -17.99
CA ALA A 49 -0.46 5.61 -17.50
C ALA A 49 -0.03 5.27 -16.07
N ALA A 50 -0.98 4.93 -15.18
CA ALA A 50 -0.67 4.45 -13.84
C ALA A 50 0.19 3.17 -13.89
N ILE A 51 -0.17 2.20 -14.73
CA ILE A 51 0.63 0.98 -14.95
C ILE A 51 2.03 1.32 -15.45
N SER A 52 2.17 2.27 -16.37
CA SER A 52 3.47 2.72 -16.87
C SER A 52 4.33 3.38 -15.78
N ARG A 53 3.71 4.01 -14.78
CA ARG A 53 4.39 4.53 -13.58
C ARG A 53 4.73 3.45 -12.56
N GLY A 54 4.38 2.18 -12.82
CA GLY A 54 4.74 1.03 -11.99
C GLY A 54 3.64 0.51 -11.07
N TRP A 55 2.41 1.06 -11.15
CA TRP A 55 1.25 0.46 -10.48
C TRP A 55 0.94 -0.93 -11.03
N LYS A 56 0.47 -1.83 -10.18
CA LYS A 56 0.11 -3.21 -10.55
C LYS A 56 -1.32 -3.50 -10.15
N ILE A 57 -2.04 -4.19 -11.05
CA ILE A 57 -3.41 -4.66 -10.82
C ILE A 57 -3.35 -6.18 -10.73
N ILE A 58 -3.83 -6.75 -9.62
CA ILE A 58 -3.69 -8.18 -9.32
C ILE A 58 -4.99 -8.68 -8.70
N ASN A 59 -5.69 -9.57 -9.40
CA ASN A 59 -6.87 -10.25 -8.87
C ASN A 59 -6.50 -11.67 -8.40
N VAL A 60 -6.65 -11.91 -7.10
CA VAL A 60 -6.42 -13.21 -6.42
C VAL A 60 -7.67 -13.65 -5.66
N SER A 61 -8.85 -13.26 -6.14
CA SER A 61 -10.13 -13.69 -5.61
C SER A 61 -10.30 -15.21 -5.68
N ASP A 62 -11.12 -15.78 -4.82
CA ASP A 62 -11.39 -17.21 -4.77
C ASP A 62 -12.90 -17.50 -4.82
N PRO A 63 -13.37 -18.14 -5.91
CA PRO A 63 -12.69 -18.36 -7.18
C PRO A 63 -12.46 -17.04 -7.95
N LYS A 64 -11.37 -16.97 -8.70
CA LYS A 64 -11.02 -15.78 -9.48
C LYS A 64 -12.04 -15.53 -10.59
N GLY A 65 -12.54 -14.29 -10.65
CA GLY A 65 -13.38 -13.79 -11.74
C GLY A 65 -12.61 -13.04 -12.83
N SER A 66 -13.35 -12.51 -13.79
CA SER A 66 -12.81 -11.72 -14.89
C SER A 66 -12.56 -10.26 -14.52
N GLY A 67 -13.23 -9.74 -13.47
CA GLY A 67 -13.12 -8.34 -13.04
C GLY A 67 -11.74 -7.98 -12.51
N LEU A 68 -11.25 -6.84 -12.97
CA LEU A 68 -10.01 -6.21 -12.50
C LEU A 68 -10.33 -4.78 -12.05
N TRP A 69 -9.39 -4.15 -11.35
CA TRP A 69 -9.41 -2.69 -11.26
C TRP A 69 -9.25 -2.12 -12.66
N GLN A 70 -10.17 -1.25 -13.07
CA GLN A 70 -10.20 -0.69 -14.40
C GLN A 70 -10.67 0.77 -14.40
N GLN A 71 -10.38 1.46 -15.49
CA GLN A 71 -10.74 2.85 -15.72
C GLN A 71 -12.26 3.06 -15.57
N GLY A 72 -12.67 4.02 -14.73
CA GLY A 72 -14.08 4.33 -14.53
C GLY A 72 -14.92 3.23 -13.88
N GLY A 73 -14.29 2.10 -13.51
CA GLY A 73 -14.94 0.93 -12.96
C GLY A 73 -15.56 -0.01 -13.99
N ASP A 74 -15.97 0.48 -15.16
CA ASP A 74 -16.48 -0.28 -16.29
C ASP A 74 -16.28 0.51 -17.61
N VAL A 75 -16.65 -0.09 -18.75
CA VAL A 75 -16.64 0.55 -20.07
C VAL A 75 -17.43 1.86 -20.05
N VAL A 76 -18.59 1.85 -19.39
CA VAL A 76 -19.32 3.08 -19.04
C VAL A 76 -18.98 3.42 -17.59
N PRO A 77 -18.36 4.59 -17.33
CA PRO A 77 -18.00 4.99 -15.98
C PRO A 77 -19.20 5.00 -15.04
N TRP A 78 -19.06 4.40 -13.87
CA TRP A 78 -20.14 4.30 -12.90
C TRP A 78 -20.62 5.64 -12.36
N PHE A 79 -19.71 6.62 -12.30
CA PHE A 79 -19.96 7.97 -11.80
C PHE A 79 -18.86 8.93 -12.26
N SER A 80 -19.07 10.23 -12.08
CA SER A 80 -18.04 11.24 -12.34
C SER A 80 -16.86 11.06 -11.35
N PRO A 81 -15.61 11.27 -11.79
CA PRO A 81 -14.44 11.24 -10.92
C PRO A 81 -14.53 12.33 -9.83
N TRP A 82 -13.75 12.17 -8.77
CA TRP A 82 -13.56 13.21 -7.76
C TRP A 82 -12.78 14.37 -8.32
N SER A 83 -11.59 14.11 -8.85
CA SER A 83 -10.79 15.10 -9.52
C SER A 83 -11.16 15.12 -11.01
N SER A 84 -11.48 16.29 -11.51
CA SER A 84 -11.90 16.43 -12.90
C SER A 84 -10.81 17.10 -13.73
N ASN A 85 -9.66 16.49 -13.89
CA ASN A 85 -8.64 16.98 -14.83
C ASN A 85 -9.09 16.86 -16.31
N GLY A 86 -10.41 16.92 -16.54
CA GLY A 86 -11.03 16.84 -17.85
C GLY A 86 -11.31 15.42 -18.35
N THR A 87 -11.00 14.40 -17.55
CA THR A 87 -11.18 12.99 -17.92
C THR A 87 -12.50 12.46 -17.35
N TYR A 88 -13.47 12.16 -18.20
CA TYR A 88 -14.81 11.66 -17.80
C TYR A 88 -14.77 10.40 -16.94
N ALA A 89 -13.76 9.54 -17.12
CA ALA A 89 -13.55 8.29 -16.40
C ALA A 89 -12.33 8.34 -15.46
N GLY A 90 -11.90 9.51 -15.02
CA GLY A 90 -10.64 9.75 -14.29
C GLY A 90 -10.59 9.19 -12.87
N PHE A 91 -10.95 7.91 -12.69
CA PHE A 91 -10.78 7.14 -11.48
C PHE A 91 -10.59 5.65 -11.80
N ILE A 92 -10.16 4.84 -10.86
CA ILE A 92 -10.05 3.39 -11.00
C ILE A 92 -11.09 2.67 -10.12
N GLY A 93 -11.73 1.61 -10.62
CA GLY A 93 -12.75 0.87 -9.87
C GLY A 93 -12.66 -0.64 -10.05
N ALA A 94 -13.13 -1.38 -9.05
CA ALA A 94 -13.29 -2.84 -9.07
C ALA A 94 -14.67 -3.24 -8.56
N SER A 95 -15.27 -4.28 -9.14
CA SER A 95 -16.61 -4.72 -8.81
C SER A 95 -16.68 -6.17 -8.32
N TYR A 96 -17.89 -6.62 -7.99
CA TYR A 96 -18.18 -7.99 -7.60
C TYR A 96 -17.74 -9.04 -8.64
N THR A 97 -17.58 -8.65 -9.91
CA THR A 97 -17.08 -9.53 -10.98
C THR A 97 -15.61 -9.95 -10.77
N SER A 98 -14.95 -9.40 -9.77
CA SER A 98 -13.62 -9.84 -9.31
C SER A 98 -13.61 -11.32 -8.90
N THR A 99 -14.75 -11.87 -8.43
CA THR A 99 -14.95 -13.31 -8.26
C THR A 99 -15.89 -13.87 -9.33
N SER A 100 -15.71 -15.14 -9.72
CA SER A 100 -16.63 -15.86 -10.60
C SER A 100 -17.73 -16.59 -9.85
N ALA A 101 -17.69 -16.63 -8.51
CA ALA A 101 -18.72 -17.25 -7.70
C ALA A 101 -19.94 -16.33 -7.53
N ALA A 102 -21.09 -16.95 -7.25
CA ALA A 102 -22.27 -16.22 -6.77
C ALA A 102 -22.03 -15.60 -5.39
N ALA A 103 -21.24 -16.27 -4.53
CA ALA A 103 -20.73 -15.80 -3.27
C ALA A 103 -19.34 -16.43 -3.02
N GLY A 104 -18.28 -15.65 -3.09
CA GLY A 104 -16.88 -16.08 -2.93
C GLY A 104 -16.04 -15.01 -2.24
N ASP A 105 -14.75 -15.23 -2.15
CA ASP A 105 -13.84 -14.25 -1.56
C ASP A 105 -13.29 -13.32 -2.63
N ILE A 106 -13.76 -12.08 -2.65
CA ILE A 106 -13.16 -11.04 -3.48
C ILE A 106 -11.84 -10.59 -2.83
N SER A 107 -10.76 -10.60 -3.60
CA SER A 107 -9.45 -10.08 -3.22
C SER A 107 -8.77 -9.49 -4.46
N ASN A 108 -9.16 -8.27 -4.81
CA ASN A 108 -8.66 -7.58 -5.98
C ASN A 108 -7.84 -6.35 -5.56
N TRP A 109 -6.62 -6.24 -6.07
CA TRP A 109 -5.61 -5.31 -5.60
C TRP A 109 -5.16 -4.32 -6.67
N VAL A 110 -4.93 -3.08 -6.24
CA VAL A 110 -4.08 -2.12 -6.94
C VAL A 110 -2.92 -1.76 -6.01
N VAL A 111 -1.70 -1.97 -6.52
CA VAL A 111 -0.46 -1.92 -5.72
C VAL A 111 0.45 -0.84 -6.30
N SER A 112 0.95 0.04 -5.44
CA SER A 112 1.83 1.15 -5.82
C SER A 112 3.18 0.69 -6.37
N PRO A 113 3.92 1.56 -7.08
CA PRO A 113 5.38 1.42 -7.22
C PRO A 113 6.06 1.27 -5.86
N PRO A 114 7.31 0.73 -5.78
CA PRO A 114 8.08 0.77 -4.55
C PRO A 114 8.60 2.18 -4.27
N TYR A 115 8.67 2.54 -2.99
CA TYR A 115 9.27 3.77 -2.50
C TYR A 115 9.66 3.61 -1.03
N MET A 116 10.48 4.55 -0.53
CA MET A 116 10.85 4.54 0.87
C MET A 116 9.65 4.97 1.71
N ILE A 117 9.31 4.15 2.71
CA ILE A 117 8.19 4.33 3.63
C ILE A 117 8.75 4.47 5.04
N GLN A 118 8.23 5.42 5.80
CA GLN A 118 8.63 5.65 7.19
C GLN A 118 7.45 6.06 8.07
N ASN A 119 7.67 6.04 9.38
CA ASN A 119 6.67 6.52 10.33
C ASN A 119 6.37 8.00 10.12
N GLY A 120 5.09 8.35 10.21
CA GLY A 120 4.60 9.69 10.03
C GLY A 120 4.22 10.05 8.59
N ASP A 121 4.64 9.25 7.59
CA ASP A 121 4.19 9.42 6.22
C ASP A 121 2.66 9.35 6.16
N LYS A 122 2.06 10.14 5.27
CA LYS A 122 0.61 10.23 5.14
C LYS A 122 0.15 9.80 3.77
N LEU A 123 -0.88 8.99 3.75
CA LEU A 123 -1.62 8.62 2.55
C LEU A 123 -3.02 9.20 2.62
N THR A 124 -3.42 9.96 1.61
CA THR A 124 -4.81 10.41 1.45
C THR A 124 -5.36 9.90 0.12
N PHE A 125 -6.64 9.62 0.08
CA PHE A 125 -7.33 9.23 -1.15
C PHE A 125 -8.82 9.46 -0.99
N TYR A 126 -9.53 9.47 -2.12
CA TYR A 126 -10.99 9.45 -2.14
C TYR A 126 -11.50 8.09 -2.58
N THR A 127 -12.60 7.66 -1.97
CA THR A 127 -13.29 6.42 -2.37
C THR A 127 -14.79 6.56 -2.23
N ARG A 128 -15.51 5.77 -3.04
CA ARG A 128 -16.97 5.61 -2.94
C ARG A 128 -17.39 4.23 -3.44
N GLY A 129 -18.56 3.76 -2.97
CA GLY A 129 -19.20 2.54 -3.43
C GLY A 129 -20.06 2.79 -4.67
N LEU A 130 -20.11 1.78 -5.54
CA LEU A 130 -21.11 1.64 -6.56
C LEU A 130 -22.43 1.22 -5.89
N GLN A 131 -23.54 1.75 -6.36
CA GLN A 131 -24.84 1.43 -5.84
C GLN A 131 -25.72 0.84 -6.92
N TYR A 132 -26.55 -0.11 -6.55
CA TYR A 132 -27.59 -0.69 -7.37
C TYR A 132 -28.94 -0.57 -6.66
N ASP A 133 -30.04 -0.70 -7.43
CA ASP A 133 -31.40 -0.85 -6.88
C ASP A 133 -31.42 -2.05 -5.92
N ASP A 134 -32.01 -1.87 -4.74
CA ASP A 134 -32.09 -2.91 -3.71
C ASP A 134 -33.11 -4.03 -4.01
N GLY A 135 -33.81 -3.91 -5.15
CA GLY A 135 -34.82 -4.84 -5.56
C GLY A 135 -36.16 -4.73 -4.82
N SER A 136 -36.34 -3.74 -3.94
CA SER A 136 -37.56 -3.52 -3.16
C SER A 136 -38.72 -2.94 -3.99
N GLY A 137 -38.41 -2.44 -5.18
CA GLY A 137 -39.37 -1.71 -6.03
C GLY A 137 -39.66 -0.28 -5.56
N THR A 138 -38.92 0.20 -4.56
CA THR A 138 -39.03 1.58 -4.07
C THR A 138 -38.06 2.54 -4.77
N GLY A 139 -37.14 2.02 -5.59
CA GLY A 139 -36.04 2.75 -6.20
C GLY A 139 -34.92 3.10 -5.22
N GLU A 140 -34.86 2.43 -4.09
CA GLU A 140 -33.79 2.56 -3.11
C GLU A 140 -32.49 1.93 -3.62
N MET A 141 -31.39 2.64 -3.41
CA MET A 141 -30.07 2.23 -3.90
C MET A 141 -29.18 1.79 -2.74
N THR A 142 -28.52 0.65 -2.87
CA THR A 142 -27.60 0.10 -1.87
C THR A 142 -26.25 -0.27 -2.47
N ASP A 143 -25.22 -0.29 -1.65
CA ASP A 143 -23.86 -0.69 -2.02
C ASP A 143 -23.55 -2.16 -1.72
N TYR A 144 -24.49 -2.91 -1.18
CA TYR A 144 -24.36 -4.33 -0.82
C TYR A 144 -23.17 -4.66 0.09
N GLY A 145 -22.71 -3.71 0.91
CA GLY A 145 -21.67 -3.96 1.90
C GLY A 145 -20.25 -4.05 1.33
N ASN A 146 -19.85 -3.06 0.55
CA ASN A 146 -18.47 -2.96 0.07
C ASN A 146 -17.47 -2.85 1.23
N ARG A 147 -16.23 -3.28 0.99
CA ARG A 147 -15.10 -3.15 1.92
C ARG A 147 -13.81 -2.87 1.17
N LEU A 148 -13.00 -1.94 1.68
CA LEU A 148 -11.68 -1.62 1.15
C LEU A 148 -10.64 -1.65 2.26
N GLN A 149 -9.53 -2.32 2.02
CA GLN A 149 -8.36 -2.29 2.90
C GLN A 149 -7.22 -1.51 2.26
N VAL A 150 -6.49 -0.74 3.07
CA VAL A 150 -5.18 -0.19 2.73
C VAL A 150 -4.14 -0.95 3.53
N ARG A 151 -3.17 -1.55 2.84
CA ARG A 151 -2.14 -2.40 3.45
C ARG A 151 -0.74 -2.02 2.95
N ILE A 152 0.27 -2.34 3.75
CA ILE A 152 1.69 -2.16 3.37
C ILE A 152 2.40 -3.51 3.33
N ASN A 153 3.19 -3.72 2.27
CA ASN A 153 4.34 -4.61 2.28
C ASN A 153 5.58 -3.80 2.67
N LYS A 154 6.06 -4.00 3.90
CA LYS A 154 7.28 -3.36 4.44
C LYS A 154 8.46 -4.32 4.54
N SER A 155 8.32 -5.53 4.02
CA SER A 155 9.33 -6.58 4.10
C SER A 155 10.20 -6.65 2.85
N ASN A 156 9.64 -6.24 1.71
CA ASN A 156 10.31 -6.27 0.40
C ASN A 156 9.52 -5.42 -0.63
N THR A 157 10.09 -5.28 -1.82
CA THR A 157 9.46 -4.56 -2.95
C THR A 157 8.62 -5.47 -3.86
N GLY A 158 8.36 -6.69 -3.45
CA GLY A 158 7.56 -7.66 -4.20
C GLY A 158 6.08 -7.33 -4.23
N THR A 159 5.36 -8.03 -5.10
CA THR A 159 3.91 -7.87 -5.31
C THR A 159 3.15 -9.15 -4.95
N ASN A 160 3.68 -9.97 -4.03
CA ASN A 160 2.95 -11.13 -3.53
C ASN A 160 1.80 -10.66 -2.63
N VAL A 161 0.60 -10.63 -3.17
CA VAL A 161 -0.65 -10.24 -2.48
C VAL A 161 -1.41 -11.43 -1.90
N GLY A 162 -0.81 -12.61 -1.90
CA GLY A 162 -1.41 -13.84 -1.38
C GLY A 162 -2.51 -14.41 -2.27
N PHE A 163 -3.55 -14.99 -1.64
CA PHE A 163 -4.68 -15.62 -2.33
C PHE A 163 -5.93 -15.58 -1.44
N GLY A 164 -7.11 -15.33 -2.02
CA GLY A 164 -8.37 -15.27 -1.28
C GLY A 164 -8.26 -14.32 -0.08
N ALA A 165 -8.50 -14.80 1.12
CA ALA A 165 -8.43 -14.01 2.36
C ALA A 165 -7.01 -13.65 2.80
N ILE A 166 -6.00 -14.40 2.35
CA ILE A 166 -4.59 -14.22 2.78
C ILE A 166 -3.95 -13.06 2.02
N PRO A 167 -3.37 -12.06 2.70
CA PRO A 167 -2.85 -10.84 2.04
C PRO A 167 -1.39 -10.96 1.56
N GLY A 168 -0.78 -12.14 1.58
CA GLY A 168 0.63 -12.34 1.20
C GLY A 168 1.59 -11.49 2.03
N ASP A 169 2.49 -10.78 1.36
CA ASP A 169 3.49 -9.93 2.01
C ASP A 169 2.93 -8.60 2.53
N PHE A 170 1.69 -8.24 2.17
CA PHE A 170 0.99 -7.02 2.61
C PHE A 170 0.37 -7.21 4.01
N THR A 171 1.18 -7.60 4.97
CA THR A 171 0.75 -7.99 6.31
C THR A 171 0.29 -6.83 7.20
N SER A 172 0.84 -5.62 7.00
CA SER A 172 0.49 -4.45 7.81
C SER A 172 -0.80 -3.80 7.29
N LEU A 173 -1.85 -3.85 8.09
CA LEU A 173 -3.13 -3.19 7.81
C LEU A 173 -3.08 -1.76 8.33
N LEU A 174 -3.25 -0.77 7.45
CA LEU A 174 -3.30 0.65 7.81
C LEU A 174 -4.73 1.14 8.00
N LEU A 175 -5.64 0.69 7.14
CA LEU A 175 -7.04 1.11 7.17
C LEU A 175 -7.93 -0.05 6.70
N ASP A 176 -9.09 -0.19 7.33
CA ASP A 176 -10.14 -1.14 6.94
C ASP A 176 -11.48 -0.40 6.95
N ILE A 177 -12.02 -0.12 5.77
CA ILE A 177 -13.28 0.59 5.59
C ILE A 177 -14.39 -0.43 5.51
N ASN A 178 -15.37 -0.34 6.40
CA ASN A 178 -16.53 -1.22 6.51
C ASN A 178 -16.18 -2.72 6.73
N PRO A 179 -15.41 -3.08 7.75
CA PRO A 179 -14.98 -4.46 8.00
C PRO A 179 -16.12 -5.43 8.32
N THR A 180 -17.29 -4.92 8.69
CA THR A 180 -18.50 -5.69 9.07
C THR A 180 -19.57 -5.72 8.00
N TYR A 181 -19.27 -5.20 6.79
CA TYR A 181 -20.17 -5.23 5.64
C TYR A 181 -21.53 -4.59 5.89
N LEU A 182 -21.56 -3.45 6.57
CA LEU A 182 -22.77 -2.67 6.77
C LEU A 182 -23.29 -2.16 5.44
N TYR A 183 -24.62 -2.22 5.26
CA TYR A 183 -25.30 -1.62 4.10
C TYR A 183 -25.71 -0.20 4.42
N SER A 184 -25.52 0.70 3.50
CA SER A 184 -26.00 2.06 3.60
C SER A 184 -26.76 2.43 2.34
N SER A 185 -27.89 3.08 2.52
CA SER A 185 -28.66 3.61 1.43
C SER A 185 -28.99 5.08 1.67
N LYS A 186 -29.56 5.73 0.67
CA LYS A 186 -29.93 7.15 0.78
C LYS A 186 -31.04 7.38 1.83
N LEU A 187 -32.01 6.46 1.91
CA LEU A 187 -33.12 6.55 2.89
C LEU A 187 -32.70 6.05 4.26
N ASN A 188 -31.77 5.09 4.33
CA ASN A 188 -31.29 4.49 5.57
C ASN A 188 -29.76 4.59 5.65
N PRO A 189 -29.21 5.79 5.91
CA PRO A 189 -27.76 5.97 6.07
C PRO A 189 -27.30 5.27 7.34
N VAL A 190 -26.27 4.43 7.22
CA VAL A 190 -25.68 3.68 8.33
C VAL A 190 -24.26 4.20 8.59
N ALA A 191 -24.01 4.61 9.82
CA ALA A 191 -22.67 5.05 10.24
C ALA A 191 -21.64 3.94 10.07
N ASN A 192 -20.45 4.28 9.58
CA ASN A 192 -19.34 3.37 9.32
C ASN A 192 -19.58 2.35 8.19
N ALA A 193 -20.70 2.40 7.47
CA ALA A 193 -20.86 1.70 6.21
C ALA A 193 -19.93 2.30 5.15
N TYR A 194 -19.77 1.59 4.02
CA TYR A 194 -18.95 2.11 2.93
C TYR A 194 -19.58 3.39 2.36
N PRO A 195 -18.77 4.44 2.06
CA PRO A 195 -19.34 5.72 1.61
C PRO A 195 -20.00 5.59 0.23
N THR A 196 -21.19 6.15 0.09
CA THR A 196 -21.98 6.17 -1.16
C THR A 196 -21.66 7.37 -2.04
N GLY A 197 -20.93 8.36 -1.51
CA GLY A 197 -20.36 9.50 -2.23
C GLY A 197 -18.85 9.56 -2.05
N TRP A 198 -18.15 10.28 -2.93
CA TRP A 198 -16.72 10.48 -2.78
C TRP A 198 -16.36 11.03 -1.40
N THR A 199 -15.64 10.25 -0.63
CA THR A 199 -15.25 10.57 0.74
C THR A 199 -13.74 10.44 0.87
N LYS A 200 -13.12 11.48 1.46
CA LYS A 200 -11.69 11.50 1.72
C LYS A 200 -11.34 10.65 2.94
N PHE A 201 -10.32 9.83 2.79
CA PHE A 201 -9.65 9.12 3.88
C PHE A 201 -8.21 9.57 3.99
N GLU A 202 -7.71 9.62 5.22
CA GLU A 202 -6.31 9.88 5.54
C GLU A 202 -5.80 8.80 6.47
N VAL A 203 -4.61 8.29 6.18
CA VAL A 203 -3.91 7.30 6.98
C VAL A 203 -2.52 7.78 7.25
N THR A 204 -2.06 7.65 8.50
CA THR A 204 -0.66 7.87 8.85
C THR A 204 0.04 6.52 9.01
N VAL A 205 1.24 6.40 8.46
CA VAL A 205 2.06 5.19 8.56
C VAL A 205 2.68 5.07 9.93
N TYR A 206 2.57 3.89 10.54
CA TYR A 206 3.15 3.55 11.84
C TYR A 206 3.77 2.15 11.84
N GLY A 207 4.58 1.86 12.87
CA GLY A 207 5.15 0.52 13.09
C GLY A 207 6.29 0.19 12.14
N ILE A 208 7.04 1.19 11.71
CA ILE A 208 8.26 1.07 10.91
C ILE A 208 9.42 1.60 11.76
N GLU A 209 10.34 0.74 12.20
CA GLU A 209 11.46 1.11 13.09
C GLU A 209 12.47 2.04 12.39
N LYS A 210 12.69 1.83 11.10
CA LYS A 210 13.56 2.62 10.23
C LYS A 210 12.96 2.66 8.83
N PRO A 211 13.26 3.69 8.03
CA PRO A 211 12.78 3.75 6.66
C PRO A 211 13.07 2.46 5.89
N VAL A 212 12.06 1.95 5.17
CA VAL A 212 12.15 0.71 4.39
C VAL A 212 11.61 0.95 2.99
N GLU A 213 12.22 0.31 1.99
CA GLU A 213 11.64 0.26 0.66
C GLU A 213 10.49 -0.75 0.64
N GLY A 214 9.31 -0.29 0.26
CA GLY A 214 8.10 -1.10 0.32
C GLY A 214 7.03 -0.64 -0.65
N ARG A 215 5.82 -1.18 -0.52
CA ARG A 215 4.66 -0.82 -1.36
C ARG A 215 3.41 -0.65 -0.54
N ILE A 216 2.51 0.22 -0.99
CA ILE A 216 1.13 0.30 -0.49
C ILE A 216 0.23 -0.46 -1.47
N GLY A 217 -0.76 -1.18 -0.92
CA GLY A 217 -1.79 -1.86 -1.69
C GLY A 217 -3.19 -1.46 -1.21
N PHE A 218 -4.04 -1.11 -2.16
CA PHE A 218 -5.49 -1.01 -1.94
C PHE A 218 -6.11 -2.34 -2.34
N ARG A 219 -6.87 -2.92 -1.44
CA ARG A 219 -7.50 -4.22 -1.63
C ARG A 219 -9.00 -4.10 -1.53
N TYR A 220 -9.71 -4.27 -2.64
CA TYR A 220 -11.13 -4.56 -2.60
C TYR A 220 -11.30 -5.96 -2.05
N PHE A 221 -11.78 -6.06 -0.81
CA PHE A 221 -11.81 -7.34 -0.06
C PHE A 221 -13.19 -7.58 0.53
N VAL A 222 -13.90 -8.54 -0.03
CA VAL A 222 -15.24 -8.91 0.41
C VAL A 222 -15.36 -10.42 0.49
N GLN A 223 -15.56 -10.93 1.70
CA GLN A 223 -15.86 -12.35 1.91
C GLN A 223 -17.34 -12.60 1.65
N GLY A 224 -17.65 -13.65 0.92
CA GLY A 224 -19.00 -13.92 0.46
C GLY A 224 -19.48 -12.92 -0.61
N GLY A 225 -18.54 -12.28 -1.33
CA GLY A 225 -18.83 -11.36 -2.42
C GLY A 225 -19.22 -12.06 -3.71
N GLY A 226 -19.90 -11.36 -4.62
CA GLY A 226 -20.27 -11.91 -5.91
C GLY A 226 -21.68 -11.54 -6.37
N SER A 227 -22.15 -12.15 -7.46
CA SER A 227 -23.42 -11.75 -8.11
C SER A 227 -24.69 -11.95 -7.25
N ASN A 228 -24.63 -12.83 -6.25
CA ASN A 228 -25.72 -13.06 -5.28
C ASN A 228 -25.21 -12.85 -3.84
N GLY A 229 -24.04 -12.27 -3.69
CA GLY A 229 -23.37 -12.05 -2.42
C GLY A 229 -23.22 -10.57 -2.06
N LEU A 230 -22.20 -10.31 -1.26
CA LEU A 230 -21.84 -8.97 -0.81
C LEU A 230 -21.05 -8.22 -1.88
N GLY A 231 -21.04 -6.89 -1.73
CA GLY A 231 -20.23 -5.99 -2.55
C GLY A 231 -20.80 -5.72 -3.93
N SER A 232 -20.92 -4.47 -4.27
CA SER A 232 -21.27 -4.01 -5.63
C SER A 232 -20.01 -3.63 -6.41
N GLY A 233 -19.23 -2.73 -5.85
CA GLY A 233 -17.98 -2.22 -6.40
C GLY A 233 -17.50 -0.98 -5.66
N VAL A 234 -16.22 -0.67 -5.82
CA VAL A 234 -15.59 0.49 -5.21
C VAL A 234 -14.77 1.26 -6.23
N GLY A 235 -14.79 2.59 -6.14
CA GLY A 235 -13.92 3.48 -6.88
C GLY A 235 -12.88 4.11 -5.97
N ILE A 236 -11.68 4.37 -6.50
CA ILE A 236 -10.58 5.12 -5.85
C ILE A 236 -10.14 6.22 -6.80
N ASP A 237 -9.86 7.41 -6.24
CA ASP A 237 -9.40 8.56 -6.98
C ASP A 237 -8.48 9.43 -6.10
N ASN A 238 -7.66 10.27 -6.71
CA ASN A 238 -6.82 11.28 -6.06
C ASN A 238 -6.02 10.72 -4.88
N VAL A 239 -5.18 9.73 -5.17
CA VAL A 239 -4.26 9.13 -4.19
C VAL A 239 -3.06 10.04 -4.03
N VAL A 240 -2.85 10.57 -2.83
CA VAL A 240 -1.71 11.43 -2.50
C VAL A 240 -0.93 10.80 -1.35
N TYR A 241 0.35 10.57 -1.58
CA TYR A 241 1.31 10.17 -0.56
C TYR A 241 2.21 11.35 -0.23
N LYS A 242 2.33 11.66 1.06
CA LYS A 242 3.22 12.70 1.57
C LYS A 242 4.22 12.05 2.50
N SER A 243 5.46 12.08 2.08
CA SER A 243 6.61 11.74 2.90
C SER A 243 6.80 12.79 3.99
N VAL A 244 7.15 12.39 5.23
CA VAL A 244 7.55 13.36 6.25
C VAL A 244 8.82 14.04 5.80
N GLY A 245 8.81 15.38 5.85
CA GLY A 245 9.95 16.22 5.47
C GLY A 245 11.20 15.88 6.29
N HIS A 246 12.33 16.10 5.70
CA HIS A 246 13.67 15.88 6.25
C HIS A 246 14.40 17.18 6.40
#